data_c24f24c3751cf1da6bad194f747405f1
#
_entry.id   c24f24c3751cf1da6bad194f747405f1
#
_cell.length_a   1.000
_cell.length_b   1.000
_cell.length_c   1.000
_cell.angle_alpha   90.00
_cell.angle_beta   90.00
_cell.angle_gamma   90.00
#
_symmetry.space_group_name_H-M   'P 1'
#
loop_
_entity.id
_entity.type
_entity.pdbx_description
1 polymer ?
#
loop_
_entity_poly.entity_id
_entity_poly.type
_entity_poly.pdbx_seq_one_letter_code
_entity_poly.pdbx_strand_id
1 'polypeptide(L)'
;MNTYHAHDDADLHYDRIGTVAGEPIVVLAGGAAAHPSYLDDLAGLSGVRPLVVPHLRGVGKSPLPTDPQVASFWRQAEDVERLREHLGLRRIVLLGHSAGTRLAIAYAAQFPASVGGLVLVTPPTGYLVPGGPGVDQVVDARRGDPAFDAAYAAWQTGPEQHDDDGLTDWYARIAPMSYASWGPGQEAHARKLRYSYAANRAYFSVDPPADLAGRLARVDAPVLVVAGAQDTSVGVGPATKLAGLFGSGQIAVIDRSGHFPWFEQPTAFRAAVDAFLTRLRDQT
;
A
#
# COMPACT_ATOMS: atom_id res chain seq x y z
N MET A 1 15.89 13.01 -11.68
CA MET A 1 15.80 12.26 -10.41
C MET A 1 15.39 13.26 -9.36
N ASN A 2 14.32 12.99 -8.62
CA ASN A 2 13.73 13.97 -7.73
C ASN A 2 14.06 13.60 -6.28
N THR A 3 14.38 14.61 -5.47
CA THR A 3 14.64 14.49 -4.02
C THR A 3 13.84 15.53 -3.25
N TYR A 4 13.62 15.27 -1.99
CA TYR A 4 13.06 16.20 -1.02
C TYR A 4 13.71 15.99 0.34
N HIS A 5 13.72 17.03 1.18
CA HIS A 5 14.25 16.92 2.54
C HIS A 5 13.19 16.37 3.48
N ALA A 6 13.54 15.30 4.18
CA ALA A 6 12.71 14.68 5.23
C ALA A 6 12.65 15.58 6.48
N HIS A 7 11.93 15.13 7.50
CA HIS A 7 11.79 15.88 8.76
C HIS A 7 13.09 15.98 9.59
N ASP A 8 14.09 15.14 9.29
CA ASP A 8 15.42 15.08 9.89
C ASP A 8 16.53 15.52 8.91
N ASP A 9 16.15 16.28 7.89
CA ASP A 9 17.01 16.81 6.81
C ASP A 9 17.66 15.74 5.91
N ALA A 10 17.29 14.46 6.04
CA ALA A 10 17.75 13.43 5.11
C ALA A 10 17.16 13.64 3.72
N ASP A 11 17.97 13.43 2.68
CA ASP A 11 17.52 13.45 1.29
C ASP A 11 16.77 12.15 0.95
N LEU A 12 15.45 12.24 0.76
CA LEU A 12 14.64 11.14 0.29
C LEU A 12 14.31 11.30 -1.20
N HIS A 13 14.21 10.18 -1.88
CA HIS A 13 13.97 10.12 -3.33
C HIS A 13 12.52 9.84 -3.65
N TYR A 14 12.06 10.32 -4.80
CA TYR A 14 10.78 9.90 -5.39
C TYR A 14 10.85 9.83 -6.91
N ASP A 15 10.04 8.97 -7.48
CA ASP A 15 9.80 8.90 -8.90
C ASP A 15 8.55 9.70 -9.27
N ARG A 16 8.54 10.29 -10.47
CA ARG A 16 7.37 10.91 -11.07
C ARG A 16 7.00 10.17 -12.33
N ILE A 17 5.78 9.64 -12.38
CA ILE A 17 5.25 8.86 -13.50
C ILE A 17 4.10 9.65 -14.13
N GLY A 18 4.09 9.73 -15.46
CA GLY A 18 3.10 10.50 -16.22
C GLY A 18 3.51 11.96 -16.42
N THR A 19 3.03 12.50 -17.54
CA THR A 19 3.33 13.87 -18.02
C THR A 19 2.08 14.75 -18.08
N VAL A 20 0.91 14.22 -17.71
CA VAL A 20 -0.34 14.98 -17.69
C VAL A 20 -0.26 16.11 -16.66
N ALA A 21 -0.93 17.22 -16.94
CA ALA A 21 -0.99 18.34 -16.01
C ALA A 21 -1.93 18.03 -14.82
N GLY A 22 -1.68 18.71 -13.70
CA GLY A 22 -2.51 18.65 -12.51
C GLY A 22 -1.76 18.20 -11.26
N GLU A 23 -2.44 18.26 -10.12
CA GLU A 23 -1.90 17.80 -8.84
C GLU A 23 -1.69 16.28 -8.85
N PRO A 24 -0.54 15.80 -8.40
CA PRO A 24 -0.24 14.37 -8.41
C PRO A 24 -1.05 13.58 -7.37
N ILE A 25 -1.13 12.27 -7.59
CA ILE A 25 -1.44 11.31 -6.54
C ILE A 25 -0.10 10.84 -5.97
N VAL A 26 0.06 10.89 -4.66
CA VAL A 26 1.22 10.28 -3.99
C VAL A 26 0.91 8.81 -3.70
N VAL A 27 1.77 7.92 -4.20
CA VAL A 27 1.56 6.47 -4.15
C VAL A 27 2.56 5.83 -3.20
N LEU A 28 2.07 5.19 -2.15
CA LEU A 28 2.87 4.55 -1.11
C LEU A 28 2.93 3.03 -1.37
N ALA A 29 4.12 2.54 -1.63
CA ALA A 29 4.35 1.12 -1.93
C ALA A 29 4.09 0.22 -0.70
N GLY A 30 3.71 -1.02 -0.97
CA GLY A 30 3.47 -2.06 0.02
C GLY A 30 4.70 -2.88 0.37
N GLY A 31 4.47 -4.13 0.77
CA GLY A 31 5.50 -5.11 1.10
C GLY A 31 6.32 -4.76 2.33
N ALA A 32 5.84 -3.83 3.18
CA ALA A 32 6.60 -3.21 4.24
C ALA A 32 8.01 -2.82 3.76
N ALA A 33 8.09 -1.72 2.99
CA ALA A 33 9.29 -1.20 2.35
C ALA A 33 9.81 -2.06 1.17
N ALA A 34 8.94 -2.52 0.28
CA ALA A 34 9.36 -3.03 -1.02
C ALA A 34 9.73 -1.89 -1.98
N HIS A 35 10.64 -2.18 -2.91
CA HIS A 35 10.94 -1.25 -4.00
C HIS A 35 9.68 -0.99 -4.85
N PRO A 36 9.34 0.28 -5.16
CA PRO A 36 8.05 0.64 -5.75
C PRO A 36 7.86 0.22 -7.22
N SER A 37 8.87 -0.34 -7.88
CA SER A 37 8.82 -0.71 -9.31
C SER A 37 7.69 -1.67 -9.69
N TYR A 38 7.16 -2.46 -8.76
CA TYR A 38 6.05 -3.39 -9.02
C TYR A 38 4.69 -2.69 -9.21
N LEU A 39 4.60 -1.43 -8.80
CA LEU A 39 3.37 -0.64 -8.96
C LEU A 39 3.11 -0.28 -10.42
N ASP A 40 4.15 -0.29 -11.25
CA ASP A 40 4.11 0.21 -12.63
C ASP A 40 3.43 1.61 -12.68
N ASP A 41 2.46 1.81 -13.53
CA ASP A 41 1.67 3.04 -13.63
C ASP A 41 0.23 2.88 -13.09
N LEU A 42 0.00 1.82 -12.28
CA LEU A 42 -1.30 1.49 -11.70
C LEU A 42 -2.41 1.39 -12.76
N ALA A 43 -2.19 0.55 -13.75
CA ALA A 43 -3.12 0.32 -14.86
C ALA A 43 -3.43 1.59 -15.69
N GLY A 44 -2.43 2.40 -15.97
CA GLY A 44 -2.59 3.64 -16.75
C GLY A 44 -3.15 4.82 -15.94
N LEU A 45 -3.14 4.76 -14.61
CA LEU A 45 -3.61 5.88 -13.76
C LEU A 45 -2.76 7.13 -13.99
N SER A 46 -1.48 6.98 -14.33
CA SER A 46 -0.56 8.07 -14.69
C SER A 46 -0.99 8.90 -15.90
N GLY A 47 -1.88 8.37 -16.73
CA GLY A 47 -2.50 9.09 -17.85
C GLY A 47 -3.67 10.00 -17.47
N VAL A 48 -4.16 9.91 -16.21
CA VAL A 48 -5.24 10.76 -15.68
C VAL A 48 -4.71 11.81 -14.69
N ARG A 49 -3.78 11.41 -13.85
CA ARG A 49 -3.06 12.29 -12.91
C ARG A 49 -1.60 11.84 -12.79
N PRO A 50 -0.64 12.76 -12.64
CA PRO A 50 0.74 12.36 -12.39
C PRO A 50 0.81 11.54 -11.10
N LEU A 51 1.68 10.53 -11.05
CA LEU A 51 1.96 9.78 -9.84
C LEU A 51 3.31 10.23 -9.28
N VAL A 52 3.37 10.48 -8.00
CA VAL A 52 4.59 10.71 -7.23
C VAL A 52 4.77 9.52 -6.30
N VAL A 53 5.85 8.78 -6.48
CA VAL A 53 6.09 7.51 -5.79
C VAL A 53 7.35 7.64 -4.96
N PRO A 54 7.25 7.96 -3.66
CA PRO A 54 8.43 8.07 -2.80
C PRO A 54 9.06 6.69 -2.58
N HIS A 55 10.39 6.67 -2.57
CA HIS A 55 11.17 5.58 -2.04
C HIS A 55 11.16 5.74 -0.51
N LEU A 56 10.53 4.81 0.19
CA LEU A 56 10.50 4.84 1.65
C LEU A 56 11.92 4.71 2.22
N ARG A 57 12.11 5.07 3.48
CA ARG A 57 13.42 4.99 4.14
C ARG A 57 14.01 3.58 4.05
N GLY A 58 15.26 3.49 3.60
CA GLY A 58 15.97 2.22 3.36
C GLY A 58 15.56 1.49 2.08
N VAL A 59 14.80 2.14 1.18
CA VAL A 59 14.35 1.56 -0.08
C VAL A 59 14.94 2.31 -1.26
N GLY A 60 15.44 1.57 -2.25
CA GLY A 60 15.95 2.13 -3.49
C GLY A 60 17.07 3.13 -3.24
N LYS A 61 16.81 4.43 -3.38
CA LYS A 61 17.82 5.48 -3.20
C LYS A 61 17.67 6.27 -1.90
N SER A 62 16.60 6.06 -1.17
CA SER A 62 16.39 6.70 0.14
C SER A 62 17.22 5.98 1.21
N PRO A 63 18.02 6.71 2.01
CA PRO A 63 18.86 6.10 3.02
C PRO A 63 18.03 5.47 4.15
N LEU A 64 18.58 4.42 4.76
CA LEU A 64 18.07 3.90 6.04
C LEU A 64 18.68 4.73 7.18
N PRO A 65 17.88 5.27 8.11
CA PRO A 65 18.41 6.01 9.26
C PRO A 65 19.10 5.07 10.26
N THR A 66 20.02 5.62 11.06
CA THR A 66 20.70 4.87 12.12
C THR A 66 19.73 4.39 13.20
N ASP A 67 18.75 5.24 13.57
CA ASP A 67 17.65 4.84 14.45
C ASP A 67 16.52 4.22 13.59
N PRO A 68 16.26 2.91 13.74
CA PRO A 68 15.23 2.24 12.94
C PRO A 68 13.80 2.77 13.23
N GLN A 69 13.55 3.36 14.39
CA GLN A 69 12.23 3.92 14.71
C GLN A 69 11.86 5.09 13.80
N VAL A 70 12.83 5.84 13.30
CA VAL A 70 12.61 6.92 12.33
C VAL A 70 12.05 6.38 11.00
N ALA A 71 12.39 5.14 10.63
CA ALA A 71 11.87 4.46 9.45
C ALA A 71 10.58 3.66 9.71
N SER A 72 9.96 3.78 10.88
CA SER A 72 8.66 3.16 11.12
C SER A 72 7.56 3.81 10.29
N PHE A 73 6.51 3.03 9.92
CA PHE A 73 5.38 3.58 9.18
C PHE A 73 4.70 4.75 9.91
N TRP A 74 4.76 4.76 11.23
CA TRP A 74 4.18 5.86 12.02
C TRP A 74 4.98 7.15 11.90
N ARG A 75 6.32 7.06 11.98
CA ARG A 75 7.20 8.24 11.91
C ARG A 75 7.36 8.75 10.47
N GLN A 76 7.37 7.88 9.48
CA GLN A 76 7.43 8.28 8.07
C GLN A 76 6.21 9.10 7.60
N ALA A 77 5.14 9.19 8.40
CA ALA A 77 4.05 10.13 8.12
C ALA A 77 4.54 11.60 8.08
N GLU A 78 5.54 11.95 8.88
CA GLU A 78 6.20 13.27 8.83
C GLU A 78 6.96 13.48 7.51
N ASP A 79 7.59 12.42 6.96
CA ASP A 79 8.25 12.49 5.65
C ASP A 79 7.24 12.72 4.50
N VAL A 80 6.06 12.10 4.60
CA VAL A 80 4.97 12.32 3.64
C VAL A 80 4.47 13.77 3.71
N GLU A 81 4.41 14.36 4.90
CA GLU A 81 4.06 15.79 5.06
C GLU A 81 5.12 16.69 4.43
N ARG A 82 6.41 16.40 4.64
CA ARG A 82 7.50 17.14 3.97
C ARG A 82 7.44 17.01 2.44
N LEU A 83 7.08 15.82 1.93
CA LEU A 83 6.88 15.63 0.50
C LEU A 83 5.69 16.47 -0.01
N ARG A 84 4.58 16.54 0.73
CA ARG A 84 3.44 17.40 0.38
C ARG A 84 3.85 18.87 0.27
N GLU A 85 4.59 19.37 1.28
CA GLU A 85 5.11 20.75 1.30
C GLU A 85 6.06 21.01 0.13
N HIS A 86 7.00 20.08 -0.13
CA HIS A 86 7.94 20.14 -1.26
C HIS A 86 7.23 20.23 -2.62
N LEU A 87 6.11 19.52 -2.75
CA LEU A 87 5.28 19.54 -3.97
C LEU A 87 4.36 20.78 -4.05
N GLY A 88 4.34 21.64 -3.04
CA GLY A 88 3.49 22.83 -2.98
C GLY A 88 2.01 22.53 -2.89
N LEU A 89 1.62 21.34 -2.40
CA LEU A 89 0.22 20.92 -2.33
C LEU A 89 -0.44 21.41 -1.04
N ARG A 90 -1.62 22.03 -1.15
CA ARG A 90 -2.43 22.38 0.03
C ARG A 90 -2.94 21.14 0.75
N ARG A 91 -3.46 20.18 -0.02
CA ARG A 91 -3.90 18.86 0.42
C ARG A 91 -3.35 17.80 -0.51
N ILE A 92 -3.15 16.59 0.01
CA ILE A 92 -2.58 15.47 -0.76
C ILE A 92 -3.62 14.38 -1.00
N VAL A 93 -3.66 13.83 -2.19
CA VAL A 93 -4.37 12.57 -2.47
C VAL A 93 -3.35 11.45 -2.34
N LEU A 94 -3.58 10.54 -1.39
CA LEU A 94 -2.73 9.37 -1.16
C LEU A 94 -3.37 8.11 -1.71
N LEU A 95 -2.58 7.29 -2.38
CA LEU A 95 -2.92 5.90 -2.69
C LEU A 95 -1.89 5.00 -2.00
N GLY A 96 -2.31 4.22 -1.02
CA GLY A 96 -1.47 3.21 -0.39
C GLY A 96 -1.84 1.82 -0.88
N HIS A 97 -0.84 0.96 -1.11
CA HIS A 97 -1.04 -0.46 -1.38
C HIS A 97 -0.53 -1.30 -0.21
N SER A 98 -1.32 -2.28 0.24
CA SER A 98 -0.91 -3.24 1.28
C SER A 98 -0.30 -2.53 2.50
N ALA A 99 0.93 -2.85 2.89
CA ALA A 99 1.63 -2.16 3.99
C ALA A 99 1.68 -0.63 3.80
N GLY A 100 1.75 -0.10 2.57
CA GLY A 100 1.70 1.34 2.30
C GLY A 100 0.41 2.01 2.78
N THR A 101 -0.68 1.24 2.95
CA THR A 101 -1.92 1.75 3.56
C THR A 101 -1.74 2.10 5.04
N ARG A 102 -0.84 1.40 5.76
CA ARG A 102 -0.52 1.74 7.17
C ARG A 102 0.09 3.13 7.27
N LEU A 103 1.00 3.46 6.35
CA LEU A 103 1.59 4.79 6.27
C LEU A 103 0.56 5.85 5.86
N ALA A 104 -0.31 5.55 4.86
CA ALA A 104 -1.40 6.45 4.49
C ALA A 104 -2.37 6.72 5.65
N ILE A 105 -2.71 5.70 6.41
CA ILE A 105 -3.55 5.78 7.63
C ILE A 105 -2.83 6.58 8.73
N ALA A 106 -1.54 6.32 8.96
CA ALA A 106 -0.73 7.06 9.92
C ALA A 106 -0.67 8.55 9.57
N TYR A 107 -0.48 8.87 8.29
CA TYR A 107 -0.52 10.25 7.79
C TYR A 107 -1.89 10.91 8.03
N ALA A 108 -2.97 10.24 7.66
CA ALA A 108 -4.32 10.79 7.86
C ALA A 108 -4.66 11.03 9.33
N ALA A 109 -4.18 10.17 10.23
CA ALA A 109 -4.39 10.33 11.67
C ALA A 109 -3.56 11.47 12.30
N GLN A 110 -2.40 11.79 11.72
CA GLN A 110 -1.48 12.84 12.21
C GLN A 110 -1.75 14.20 11.55
N PHE A 111 -2.09 14.20 10.26
CA PHE A 111 -2.28 15.40 9.43
C PHE A 111 -3.65 15.43 8.74
N PRO A 112 -4.78 15.29 9.49
CA PRO A 112 -6.10 15.15 8.87
C PRO A 112 -6.50 16.34 7.99
N ALA A 113 -6.07 17.56 8.31
CA ALA A 113 -6.34 18.76 7.52
C ALA A 113 -5.59 18.80 6.17
N SER A 114 -4.49 18.06 6.05
CA SER A 114 -3.65 17.97 4.84
C SER A 114 -4.12 16.87 3.88
N VAL A 115 -5.12 16.05 4.25
CA VAL A 115 -5.66 14.99 3.39
C VAL A 115 -6.70 15.55 2.44
N GLY A 116 -6.51 15.31 1.13
CA GLY A 116 -7.48 15.62 0.08
C GLY A 116 -8.32 14.40 -0.32
N GLY A 117 -7.81 13.20 -0.09
CA GLY A 117 -8.48 11.92 -0.35
C GLY A 117 -7.54 10.75 -0.09
N LEU A 118 -8.10 9.60 0.27
CA LEU A 118 -7.36 8.36 0.49
C LEU A 118 -7.89 7.24 -0.41
N VAL A 119 -6.99 6.51 -1.06
CA VAL A 119 -7.27 5.23 -1.71
C VAL A 119 -6.42 4.16 -1.02
N LEU A 120 -7.07 3.23 -0.33
CA LEU A 120 -6.44 2.18 0.45
C LEU A 120 -6.64 0.84 -0.27
N VAL A 121 -5.61 0.38 -0.99
CA VAL A 121 -5.68 -0.83 -1.82
C VAL A 121 -5.20 -2.03 -1.01
N THR A 122 -6.06 -3.03 -0.87
CA THR A 122 -5.80 -4.30 -0.15
C THR A 122 -5.12 -4.09 1.21
N PRO A 123 -5.75 -3.33 2.14
CA PRO A 123 -5.14 -2.90 3.39
C PRO A 123 -5.05 -4.04 4.42
N PRO A 124 -3.87 -4.34 5.00
CA PRO A 124 -3.77 -5.21 6.16
C PRO A 124 -4.31 -4.50 7.41
N THR A 125 -5.33 -5.06 8.03
CA THR A 125 -6.13 -4.39 9.07
C THR A 125 -5.95 -4.96 10.47
N GLY A 126 -5.22 -6.06 10.64
CA GLY A 126 -5.14 -6.80 11.91
C GLY A 126 -4.64 -6.01 13.13
N TYR A 127 -3.98 -4.86 12.90
CA TYR A 127 -3.53 -3.96 13.96
C TYR A 127 -4.61 -2.93 14.38
N LEU A 128 -5.71 -2.81 13.63
CA LEU A 128 -6.70 -1.76 13.79
C LEU A 128 -8.12 -2.30 13.93
N VAL A 129 -8.41 -3.39 13.25
CA VAL A 129 -9.74 -4.01 13.21
C VAL A 129 -9.68 -5.38 13.89
N PRO A 130 -10.47 -5.63 14.97
CA PRO A 130 -10.50 -6.91 15.64
C PRO A 130 -11.03 -8.04 14.73
N GLY A 131 -10.48 -9.24 14.93
CA GLY A 131 -10.80 -10.44 14.17
C GLY A 131 -9.73 -10.76 13.13
N GLY A 132 -9.64 -12.03 12.75
CA GLY A 132 -8.71 -12.48 11.71
C GLY A 132 -9.10 -11.95 10.33
N PRO A 133 -8.29 -12.20 9.30
CA PRO A 133 -8.53 -11.76 7.93
C PRO A 133 -9.82 -12.35 7.33
N GLY A 134 -10.36 -13.43 7.90
CA GLY A 134 -11.58 -14.09 7.40
C GLY A 134 -11.41 -14.65 6.00
N VAL A 135 -10.21 -15.18 5.71
CA VAL A 135 -9.81 -15.66 4.38
C VAL A 135 -9.90 -17.16 4.23
N ASP A 136 -10.35 -17.89 5.26
CA ASP A 136 -10.36 -19.36 5.28
C ASP A 136 -11.06 -19.93 4.05
N GLN A 137 -12.25 -19.43 3.70
CA GLN A 137 -12.98 -19.89 2.52
C GLN A 137 -12.22 -19.62 1.21
N VAL A 138 -11.49 -18.50 1.11
CA VAL A 138 -10.69 -18.16 -0.07
C VAL A 138 -9.48 -19.08 -0.15
N VAL A 139 -8.84 -19.35 0.98
CA VAL A 139 -7.72 -20.29 1.09
C VAL A 139 -8.18 -21.71 0.74
N ASP A 140 -9.28 -22.18 1.33
CA ASP A 140 -9.81 -23.53 1.07
C ASP A 140 -10.20 -23.73 -0.40
N ALA A 141 -10.78 -22.70 -1.04
CA ALA A 141 -11.11 -22.75 -2.46
C ALA A 141 -9.88 -22.85 -3.39
N ARG A 142 -8.69 -22.50 -2.89
CA ARG A 142 -7.42 -22.57 -3.64
C ARG A 142 -6.63 -23.86 -3.36
N ARG A 143 -7.03 -24.64 -2.34
CA ARG A 143 -6.37 -25.92 -2.04
C ARG A 143 -6.52 -26.91 -3.17
N GLY A 144 -5.46 -27.66 -3.41
CA GLY A 144 -5.34 -28.58 -4.54
C GLY A 144 -4.72 -27.97 -5.81
N ASP A 145 -4.51 -26.64 -5.84
CA ASP A 145 -3.65 -25.99 -6.83
C ASP A 145 -2.17 -26.16 -6.38
N PRO A 146 -1.34 -26.89 -7.14
CA PRO A 146 0.03 -27.20 -6.70
C PRO A 146 0.88 -25.98 -6.41
N ALA A 147 0.71 -24.88 -7.18
CA ALA A 147 1.46 -23.64 -6.97
C ALA A 147 1.01 -22.94 -5.67
N PHE A 148 -0.30 -22.95 -5.41
CA PHE A 148 -0.84 -22.39 -4.17
C PHE A 148 -0.43 -23.19 -2.94
N ASP A 149 -0.52 -24.52 -2.99
CA ASP A 149 -0.16 -25.39 -1.87
C ASP A 149 1.32 -25.31 -1.51
N ALA A 150 2.21 -25.24 -2.51
CA ALA A 150 3.64 -25.02 -2.30
C ALA A 150 3.90 -23.63 -1.66
N ALA A 151 3.22 -22.58 -2.13
CA ALA A 151 3.33 -21.24 -1.58
C ALA A 151 2.82 -21.18 -0.13
N TYR A 152 1.71 -21.85 0.15
CA TYR A 152 1.14 -21.91 1.50
C TYR A 152 2.08 -22.63 2.49
N ALA A 153 2.73 -23.72 2.08
CA ALA A 153 3.75 -24.41 2.87
C ALA A 153 4.97 -23.49 3.13
N ALA A 154 5.44 -22.77 2.11
CA ALA A 154 6.53 -21.81 2.25
C ALA A 154 6.16 -20.63 3.18
N TRP A 155 4.90 -20.19 3.16
CA TRP A 155 4.41 -19.16 4.07
C TRP A 155 4.44 -19.61 5.53
N GLN A 156 4.06 -20.86 5.80
CA GLN A 156 4.07 -21.43 7.16
C GLN A 156 5.49 -21.56 7.74
N THR A 157 6.51 -21.77 6.89
CA THR A 157 7.90 -21.92 7.34
C THR A 157 8.62 -20.58 7.51
N GLY A 158 8.16 -19.51 6.84
CA GLY A 158 8.84 -18.22 6.83
C GLY A 158 10.13 -18.17 6.00
N PRO A 159 10.85 -17.04 6.01
CA PRO A 159 12.11 -16.90 5.29
C PRO A 159 13.24 -17.70 6.00
N GLU A 160 14.06 -18.38 5.19
CA GLU A 160 15.22 -19.15 5.69
C GLU A 160 16.42 -18.26 6.02
N GLN A 161 16.59 -17.17 5.28
CA GLN A 161 17.65 -16.18 5.47
C GLN A 161 17.05 -14.82 5.82
N HIS A 162 17.74 -14.10 6.71
CA HIS A 162 17.27 -12.82 7.25
C HIS A 162 18.07 -11.64 6.66
N ASP A 163 18.16 -11.60 5.34
CA ASP A 163 18.77 -10.55 4.52
C ASP A 163 17.85 -10.17 3.34
N ASP A 164 18.30 -9.27 2.49
CA ASP A 164 17.49 -8.74 1.37
C ASP A 164 17.17 -9.83 0.35
N ASP A 165 18.12 -10.71 0.04
CA ASP A 165 17.93 -11.79 -0.92
C ASP A 165 16.99 -12.87 -0.36
N GLY A 166 17.22 -13.32 0.86
CA GLY A 166 16.37 -14.32 1.52
C GLY A 166 14.93 -13.86 1.70
N LEU A 167 14.71 -12.58 2.06
CA LEU A 167 13.38 -12.02 2.15
C LEU A 167 12.71 -11.92 0.77
N THR A 168 13.45 -11.47 -0.24
CA THR A 168 12.95 -11.39 -1.62
C THR A 168 12.58 -12.76 -2.16
N ASP A 169 13.41 -13.77 -1.95
CA ASP A 169 13.18 -15.14 -2.39
C ASP A 169 11.98 -15.78 -1.67
N TRP A 170 11.83 -15.52 -0.37
CA TRP A 170 10.67 -15.99 0.38
C TRP A 170 9.38 -15.38 -0.17
N TYR A 171 9.33 -14.06 -0.40
CA TYR A 171 8.18 -13.41 -1.01
C TYR A 171 7.88 -13.92 -2.43
N ALA A 172 8.91 -14.25 -3.22
CA ALA A 172 8.73 -14.87 -4.52
C ALA A 172 8.11 -16.28 -4.42
N ARG A 173 8.50 -17.08 -3.42
CA ARG A 173 7.94 -18.42 -3.18
C ARG A 173 6.47 -18.36 -2.72
N ILE A 174 6.09 -17.40 -1.89
CA ILE A 174 4.72 -17.25 -1.41
C ILE A 174 3.82 -16.43 -2.37
N ALA A 175 4.38 -15.88 -3.44
CA ALA A 175 3.65 -15.01 -4.37
C ALA A 175 2.36 -15.63 -4.93
N PRO A 176 2.25 -16.95 -5.25
CA PRO A 176 1.01 -17.55 -5.72
C PRO A 176 -0.21 -17.33 -4.80
N MET A 177 0.02 -17.12 -3.51
CA MET A 177 -1.06 -16.79 -2.56
C MET A 177 -1.63 -15.38 -2.78
N SER A 178 -0.84 -14.47 -3.33
CA SER A 178 -1.22 -13.05 -3.47
C SER A 178 -2.07 -12.77 -4.71
N TYR A 179 -2.31 -13.75 -5.58
CA TYR A 179 -3.08 -13.59 -6.81
C TYR A 179 -4.30 -14.51 -6.83
N ALA A 180 -5.37 -14.08 -7.49
CA ALA A 180 -6.58 -14.89 -7.66
C ALA A 180 -6.32 -16.14 -8.51
N SER A 181 -5.38 -16.06 -9.44
CA SER A 181 -4.86 -17.19 -10.23
C SER A 181 -3.35 -17.04 -10.42
N TRP A 182 -2.66 -18.14 -10.69
CA TRP A 182 -1.21 -18.11 -10.91
C TRP A 182 -0.85 -18.56 -12.32
N GLY A 183 0.07 -17.82 -12.95
CA GLY A 183 0.57 -18.09 -14.28
C GLY A 183 1.76 -17.20 -14.65
N PRO A 184 2.28 -17.28 -15.89
CA PRO A 184 3.49 -16.56 -16.29
C PRO A 184 3.42 -15.04 -16.11
N GLY A 185 2.24 -14.44 -16.31
CA GLY A 185 2.04 -12.99 -16.11
C GLY A 185 2.19 -12.58 -14.65
N GLN A 186 1.57 -13.34 -13.73
CA GLN A 186 1.66 -13.11 -12.29
C GLN A 186 3.08 -13.34 -11.76
N GLU A 187 3.74 -14.38 -12.26
CA GLU A 187 5.13 -14.64 -11.94
C GLU A 187 6.05 -13.49 -12.38
N ALA A 188 5.87 -12.98 -13.59
CA ALA A 188 6.64 -11.85 -14.10
C ALA A 188 6.40 -10.57 -13.28
N HIS A 189 5.14 -10.32 -12.86
CA HIS A 189 4.81 -9.21 -11.97
C HIS A 189 5.43 -9.40 -10.58
N ALA A 190 5.31 -10.58 -9.97
CA ALA A 190 5.88 -10.90 -8.67
C ALA A 190 7.41 -10.73 -8.63
N ARG A 191 8.10 -11.05 -9.74
CA ARG A 191 9.56 -10.87 -9.87
C ARG A 191 10.01 -9.40 -9.85
N LYS A 192 9.11 -8.42 -9.96
CA LYS A 192 9.45 -7.00 -9.81
C LYS A 192 9.59 -6.58 -8.33
N LEU A 193 9.01 -7.33 -7.41
CA LEU A 193 9.12 -7.02 -5.98
C LEU A 193 10.55 -7.32 -5.50
N ARG A 194 11.14 -6.34 -4.84
CA ARG A 194 12.44 -6.41 -4.18
C ARG A 194 12.31 -5.81 -2.80
N TYR A 195 12.89 -6.44 -1.82
CA TYR A 195 12.75 -6.07 -0.43
C TYR A 195 14.09 -5.69 0.19
N SER A 196 14.08 -4.71 1.07
CA SER A 196 15.16 -4.49 2.03
C SER A 196 14.75 -5.06 3.37
N TYR A 197 15.48 -6.04 3.85
CA TYR A 197 15.20 -6.70 5.13
C TYR A 197 15.27 -5.71 6.30
N ALA A 198 16.30 -4.87 6.32
CA ALA A 198 16.48 -3.88 7.36
C ALA A 198 15.34 -2.83 7.36
N ALA A 199 14.95 -2.33 6.18
CA ALA A 199 13.83 -1.39 6.06
C ALA A 199 12.49 -2.04 6.41
N ASN A 200 12.27 -3.31 6.05
CA ASN A 200 11.09 -4.08 6.42
C ASN A 200 10.94 -4.18 7.95
N ARG A 201 12.02 -4.52 8.64
CA ARG A 201 12.03 -4.57 10.11
C ARG A 201 11.77 -3.20 10.75
N ALA A 202 12.44 -2.18 10.24
CA ALA A 202 12.32 -0.81 10.74
C ALA A 202 10.89 -0.26 10.54
N TYR A 203 10.21 -0.65 9.45
CA TYR A 203 8.85 -0.22 9.16
C TYR A 203 7.85 -0.55 10.27
N PHE A 204 8.03 -1.64 10.98
CA PHE A 204 7.18 -2.09 12.08
C PHE A 204 7.78 -1.83 13.47
N SER A 205 8.81 -1.02 13.59
CA SER A 205 9.54 -0.80 14.87
C SER A 205 8.78 0.06 15.88
N VAL A 206 7.69 0.72 15.48
CA VAL A 206 6.84 1.52 16.38
C VAL A 206 5.38 1.14 16.17
N ASP A 207 4.68 0.83 17.26
CA ASP A 207 3.24 0.59 17.23
C ASP A 207 2.46 1.91 17.08
N PRO A 208 1.30 1.89 16.41
CA PRO A 208 0.43 3.05 16.37
C PRO A 208 -0.20 3.31 17.75
N PRO A 209 -0.66 4.54 18.02
CA PRO A 209 -1.32 4.85 19.28
C PRO A 209 -2.64 4.06 19.42
N ALA A 210 -2.99 3.70 20.65
CA ALA A 210 -4.19 2.91 20.96
C ALA A 210 -5.51 3.60 20.54
N ASP A 211 -5.51 4.92 20.43
CA ASP A 211 -6.67 5.73 20.00
C ASP A 211 -6.75 5.95 18.48
N LEU A 212 -5.95 5.22 17.68
CA LEU A 212 -5.88 5.40 16.23
C LEU A 212 -7.25 5.34 15.56
N ALA A 213 -8.09 4.37 15.88
CA ALA A 213 -9.44 4.26 15.32
C ALA A 213 -10.28 5.54 15.57
N GLY A 214 -10.18 6.11 16.77
CA GLY A 214 -10.86 7.36 17.12
C GLY A 214 -10.30 8.59 16.36
N ARG A 215 -9.03 8.55 15.98
CA ARG A 215 -8.43 9.60 15.13
C ARG A 215 -8.95 9.53 13.70
N LEU A 216 -9.16 8.33 13.17
CA LEU A 216 -9.65 8.14 11.80
C LEU A 216 -11.08 8.65 11.62
N ALA A 217 -11.92 8.56 12.66
CA ALA A 217 -13.28 9.12 12.63
C ALA A 217 -13.30 10.66 12.45
N ARG A 218 -12.17 11.36 12.66
CA ARG A 218 -12.03 12.81 12.47
C ARG A 218 -11.46 13.20 11.10
N VAL A 219 -11.20 12.23 10.24
CA VAL A 219 -10.72 12.48 8.88
C VAL A 219 -11.92 12.80 7.99
N ASP A 220 -12.08 14.09 7.65
CA ASP A 220 -13.20 14.56 6.82
C ASP A 220 -13.04 14.22 5.34
N ALA A 221 -11.81 13.93 4.91
CA ALA A 221 -11.53 13.62 3.52
C ALA A 221 -12.22 12.32 3.08
N PRO A 222 -12.69 12.24 1.82
CA PRO A 222 -13.23 11.00 1.26
C PRO A 222 -12.19 9.87 1.26
N VAL A 223 -12.65 8.66 1.54
CA VAL A 223 -11.81 7.46 1.59
C VAL A 223 -12.41 6.35 0.73
N LEU A 224 -11.61 5.77 -0.15
CA LEU A 224 -11.94 4.57 -0.90
C LEU A 224 -11.05 3.42 -0.42
N VAL A 225 -11.64 2.36 0.07
CA VAL A 225 -10.96 1.08 0.31
C VAL A 225 -11.22 0.17 -0.90
N VAL A 226 -10.17 -0.42 -1.46
CA VAL A 226 -10.25 -1.38 -2.56
C VAL A 226 -9.81 -2.73 -2.03
N ALA A 227 -10.65 -3.75 -2.16
CA ALA A 227 -10.36 -5.13 -1.76
C ALA A 227 -10.45 -6.09 -2.96
N GLY A 228 -9.51 -7.02 -3.07
CA GLY A 228 -9.64 -8.15 -3.98
C GLY A 228 -10.49 -9.26 -3.35
N ALA A 229 -11.49 -9.78 -4.09
CA ALA A 229 -12.39 -10.79 -3.57
C ALA A 229 -11.69 -12.13 -3.24
N GLN A 230 -10.56 -12.40 -3.91
CA GLN A 230 -9.72 -13.60 -3.72
C GLN A 230 -8.40 -13.31 -3.01
N ASP A 231 -8.29 -12.17 -2.30
CA ASP A 231 -7.09 -11.87 -1.52
C ASP A 231 -7.01 -12.77 -0.28
N THR A 232 -6.03 -13.66 -0.25
CA THR A 232 -5.81 -14.59 0.86
C THR A 232 -5.07 -13.97 2.04
N SER A 233 -4.63 -12.72 1.92
CA SER A 233 -3.81 -12.04 2.94
C SER A 233 -4.64 -11.13 3.84
N VAL A 234 -5.58 -10.36 3.26
CA VAL A 234 -6.25 -9.27 4.00
C VAL A 234 -7.78 -9.41 4.09
N GLY A 235 -8.41 -10.11 3.15
CA GLY A 235 -9.85 -10.41 3.17
C GLY A 235 -10.77 -9.19 2.97
N VAL A 236 -11.97 -9.44 2.48
CA VAL A 236 -12.99 -8.41 2.21
C VAL A 236 -13.63 -7.89 3.50
N GLY A 237 -13.92 -8.78 4.45
CA GLY A 237 -14.60 -8.41 5.69
C GLY A 237 -13.85 -7.36 6.51
N PRO A 238 -12.57 -7.57 6.83
CA PRO A 238 -11.75 -6.56 7.51
C PRO A 238 -11.59 -5.25 6.72
N ALA A 239 -11.45 -5.31 5.39
CA ALA A 239 -11.40 -4.11 4.55
C ALA A 239 -12.70 -3.28 4.62
N THR A 240 -13.86 -3.97 4.65
CA THR A 240 -15.17 -3.31 4.85
C THR A 240 -15.27 -2.64 6.22
N LYS A 241 -14.82 -3.31 7.27
CA LYS A 241 -14.78 -2.73 8.63
C LYS A 241 -13.86 -1.52 8.69
N LEU A 242 -12.69 -1.57 8.02
CA LEU A 242 -11.77 -0.43 7.93
C LEU A 242 -12.45 0.78 7.27
N ALA A 243 -13.17 0.59 6.16
CA ALA A 243 -13.91 1.67 5.51
C ALA A 243 -14.91 2.33 6.48
N GLY A 244 -15.55 1.55 7.34
CA GLY A 244 -16.48 2.03 8.36
C GLY A 244 -15.85 2.84 9.50
N LEU A 245 -14.53 2.87 9.64
CA LEU A 245 -13.84 3.73 10.61
C LEU A 245 -13.74 5.20 10.16
N PHE A 246 -13.96 5.48 8.89
CA PHE A 246 -13.93 6.83 8.33
C PHE A 246 -15.36 7.34 8.11
N GLY A 247 -15.62 8.60 8.43
CA GLY A 247 -16.93 9.22 8.25
C GLY A 247 -17.44 9.21 6.79
N SER A 248 -16.51 9.24 5.81
CA SER A 248 -16.80 9.21 4.36
C SER A 248 -16.15 8.00 3.67
N GLY A 249 -16.02 6.88 4.38
CA GLY A 249 -15.39 5.65 3.87
C GLY A 249 -16.30 4.85 2.94
N GLN A 250 -15.76 4.41 1.82
CA GLN A 250 -16.40 3.58 0.82
C GLN A 250 -15.56 2.33 0.56
N ILE A 251 -16.22 1.23 0.16
CA ILE A 251 -15.56 -0.02 -0.23
C ILE A 251 -15.85 -0.34 -1.70
N ALA A 252 -14.83 -0.73 -2.44
CA ALA A 252 -14.94 -1.36 -3.74
C ALA A 252 -14.32 -2.77 -3.67
N VAL A 253 -15.11 -3.79 -3.94
CA VAL A 253 -14.64 -5.17 -4.03
C VAL A 253 -14.43 -5.52 -5.49
N ILE A 254 -13.23 -5.98 -5.83
CA ILE A 254 -12.85 -6.35 -7.19
C ILE A 254 -12.88 -7.88 -7.32
N ASP A 255 -13.85 -8.38 -8.07
CA ASP A 255 -13.98 -9.80 -8.35
C ASP A 255 -12.79 -10.32 -9.18
N ARG A 256 -12.45 -11.59 -9.00
CA ARG A 256 -11.33 -12.27 -9.69
C ARG A 256 -10.01 -11.55 -9.52
N SER A 257 -9.79 -11.00 -8.32
CA SER A 257 -8.57 -10.30 -7.93
C SER A 257 -8.12 -10.73 -6.54
N GLY A 258 -6.84 -10.94 -6.39
CA GLY A 258 -6.14 -11.07 -5.12
C GLY A 258 -5.60 -9.72 -4.64
N HIS A 259 -4.32 -9.73 -4.27
CA HIS A 259 -3.65 -8.61 -3.61
C HIS A 259 -3.24 -7.45 -4.53
N PHE A 260 -3.30 -7.65 -5.87
CA PHE A 260 -2.85 -6.68 -6.89
C PHE A 260 -3.97 -6.32 -7.88
N PRO A 261 -5.06 -5.64 -7.45
CA PRO A 261 -6.24 -5.40 -8.29
C PRO A 261 -5.94 -4.66 -9.60
N TRP A 262 -5.01 -3.73 -9.62
CA TRP A 262 -4.64 -3.00 -10.84
C TRP A 262 -3.96 -3.88 -11.88
N PHE A 263 -3.28 -4.95 -11.44
CA PHE A 263 -2.64 -5.91 -12.33
C PHE A 263 -3.63 -6.97 -12.82
N GLU A 264 -4.44 -7.53 -11.92
CA GLU A 264 -5.33 -8.66 -12.24
C GLU A 264 -6.62 -8.22 -12.93
N GLN A 265 -7.19 -7.10 -12.52
CA GLN A 265 -8.47 -6.56 -13.03
C GLN A 265 -8.35 -5.06 -13.32
N PRO A 266 -7.49 -4.64 -14.27
CA PRO A 266 -7.15 -3.24 -14.51
C PRO A 266 -8.37 -2.37 -14.80
N THR A 267 -9.33 -2.87 -15.57
CA THR A 267 -10.55 -2.12 -15.92
C THR A 267 -11.43 -1.86 -14.70
N ALA A 268 -11.67 -2.88 -13.86
CA ALA A 268 -12.51 -2.73 -12.67
C ALA A 268 -11.84 -1.86 -11.61
N PHE A 269 -10.52 -2.03 -11.41
CA PHE A 269 -9.73 -1.18 -10.52
C PHE A 269 -9.81 0.29 -10.95
N ARG A 270 -9.55 0.58 -12.24
CA ARG A 270 -9.61 1.93 -12.78
C ARG A 270 -11.01 2.55 -12.67
N ALA A 271 -12.06 1.77 -12.96
CA ALA A 271 -13.43 2.28 -12.83
C ALA A 271 -13.72 2.76 -11.39
N ALA A 272 -13.29 2.00 -10.38
CA ALA A 272 -13.48 2.37 -8.97
C ALA A 272 -12.65 3.62 -8.59
N VAL A 273 -11.37 3.65 -8.96
CA VAL A 273 -10.46 4.76 -8.62
C VAL A 273 -10.82 6.03 -9.39
N ASP A 274 -11.13 5.95 -10.68
CA ASP A 274 -11.48 7.11 -11.51
C ASP A 274 -12.80 7.75 -11.04
N ALA A 275 -13.80 6.93 -10.69
CA ALA A 275 -15.05 7.43 -10.11
C ALA A 275 -14.81 8.15 -8.77
N PHE A 276 -13.91 7.64 -7.93
CA PHE A 276 -13.53 8.29 -6.69
C PHE A 276 -12.82 9.63 -6.94
N LEU A 277 -11.84 9.67 -7.83
CA LEU A 277 -11.09 10.89 -8.16
C LEU A 277 -11.96 11.97 -8.81
N THR A 278 -12.99 11.58 -9.59
CA THR A 278 -13.95 12.52 -10.15
C THR A 278 -14.75 13.22 -9.05
N ARG A 279 -15.26 12.46 -8.08
CA ARG A 279 -15.98 13.04 -6.93
C ARG A 279 -15.13 14.00 -6.09
N LEU A 280 -13.81 13.76 -5.98
CA LEU A 280 -12.92 14.70 -5.29
C LEU A 280 -12.84 16.06 -5.99
N ARG A 281 -12.91 16.11 -7.33
CA ARG A 281 -12.88 17.36 -8.10
C ARG A 281 -14.15 18.17 -7.92
N ASP A 282 -15.29 17.51 -7.77
CA ASP A 282 -16.61 18.18 -7.63
C ASP A 282 -16.80 18.81 -6.23
N GLN A 283 -15.92 18.51 -5.28
CA GLN A 283 -15.97 19.01 -3.89
C GLN A 283 -14.95 20.14 -3.63
N THR A 284 -14.10 20.48 -4.58
CA THR A 284 -13.10 21.56 -4.52
C THR A 284 -13.53 22.76 -5.34
#